data_58061968fb519fe457caa128a2d9d79b
#
_entry.id   58061968fb519fe457caa128a2d9d79b
#
_cell.length_a   1.000
_cell.length_b   1.000
_cell.length_c   1.000
_cell.angle_alpha   90.00
_cell.angle_beta   90.00
_cell.angle_gamma   90.00
#
_symmetry.space_group_name_H-M   'P 1'
#
loop_
_entity.id
_entity.type
_entity.pdbx_description
1 polymer ?
#
loop_
_entity_poly.entity_id
_entity_poly.type
_entity_poly.pdbx_seq_one_letter_code
_entity_poly.pdbx_strand_id
1 'polypeptide(L)'
;MKILLMIGVGSFIGGICRYLITLLVQNKFLSTFPYGTFAVNIIGCFLIGVIYALSDRGNINMEWRLFLATGVLGGFTTFSSFSNESISMMRDGQYWHAFAYVAFSVILGLAATFIGISLTKII
;
A
#
# COMPACT_ATOMS: atom_id res chain seq x y z
N MET A 1 19.48 -1.46 17.53
CA MET A 1 18.80 -0.19 17.90
C MET A 1 18.63 0.74 16.71
N LYS A 2 19.68 1.00 15.93
CA LYS A 2 19.60 1.83 14.71
C LYS A 2 18.50 1.38 13.73
N ILE A 3 18.43 0.09 13.44
CA ILE A 3 17.42 -0.47 12.51
C ILE A 3 16.00 -0.25 13.03
N LEU A 4 15.75 -0.46 14.32
CA LEU A 4 14.44 -0.24 14.93
C LEU A 4 14.02 1.22 14.84
N LEU A 5 14.94 2.15 15.04
CA LEU A 5 14.68 3.58 14.89
C LEU A 5 14.36 3.94 13.42
N MET A 6 15.13 3.39 12.49
CA MET A 6 14.86 3.60 11.05
C MET A 6 13.47 3.11 10.65
N ILE A 7 13.10 1.91 11.08
CA ILE A 7 11.77 1.35 10.82
C ILE A 7 10.68 2.22 11.46
N GLY A 8 10.88 2.65 12.72
CA GLY A 8 9.94 3.51 13.43
C GLY A 8 9.72 4.85 12.73
N VAL A 9 10.81 5.53 12.34
CA VAL A 9 10.72 6.80 11.58
C VAL A 9 10.05 6.58 10.23
N GLY A 10 10.40 5.52 9.53
CA GLY A 10 9.76 5.15 8.27
C GLY A 10 8.26 4.94 8.43
N SER A 11 7.84 4.19 9.45
CA SER A 11 6.42 3.93 9.74
C SER A 11 5.66 5.21 10.08
N PHE A 12 6.28 6.12 10.82
CA PHE A 12 5.71 7.45 11.11
C PHE A 12 5.45 8.22 9.81
N ILE A 13 6.46 8.31 8.93
CA ILE A 13 6.33 8.98 7.63
C ILE A 13 5.24 8.29 6.78
N GLY A 14 5.31 6.97 6.67
CA GLY A 14 4.35 6.19 5.88
C GLY A 14 2.91 6.36 6.37
N GLY A 15 2.70 6.33 7.68
CA GLY A 15 1.37 6.52 8.29
C GLY A 15 0.78 7.90 8.02
N ILE A 16 1.59 8.96 8.10
CA ILE A 16 1.16 10.32 7.76
C ILE A 16 0.83 10.42 6.28
N CYS A 17 1.71 9.93 5.40
CA CYS A 17 1.46 9.93 3.95
C CYS A 17 0.18 9.18 3.62
N ARG A 18 -0.06 8.02 4.23
CA ARG A 18 -1.30 7.26 4.07
C ARG A 18 -2.51 8.10 4.42
N TYR A 19 -2.51 8.72 5.58
CA TYR A 19 -3.64 9.55 6.03
C TYR A 19 -3.93 10.67 5.04
N LEU A 20 -2.90 11.42 4.65
CA LEU A 20 -3.06 12.55 3.75
C LEU A 20 -3.55 12.13 2.35
N ILE A 21 -2.98 11.09 1.78
CA ILE A 21 -3.39 10.60 0.45
C ILE A 21 -4.80 10.02 0.50
N THR A 22 -5.12 9.24 1.53
CA THR A 22 -6.45 8.69 1.74
C THR A 22 -7.48 9.82 1.81
N LEU A 23 -7.19 10.87 2.57
CA LEU A 23 -8.08 12.02 2.72
C LEU A 23 -8.26 12.77 1.40
N LEU A 24 -7.17 13.05 0.67
CA LEU A 24 -7.22 13.76 -0.61
C LEU A 24 -8.00 12.98 -1.66
N VAL A 25 -7.77 11.68 -1.77
CA VAL A 25 -8.45 10.82 -2.75
C VAL A 25 -9.92 10.68 -2.39
N GLN A 26 -10.24 10.42 -1.13
CA GLN A 26 -11.62 10.22 -0.70
C GLN A 26 -12.46 11.50 -0.85
N ASN A 27 -11.89 12.66 -0.58
CA ASN A 27 -12.57 13.94 -0.77
C ASN A 27 -12.83 14.27 -2.23
N LYS A 28 -12.00 13.78 -3.14
CA LYS A 28 -12.19 13.97 -4.59
C LYS A 28 -13.31 13.10 -5.14
N PHE A 29 -13.46 11.89 -4.60
CA PHE A 29 -14.50 10.93 -5.02
C PHE A 29 -15.54 10.83 -3.92
N LEU A 30 -16.59 11.66 -3.99
CA LEU A 30 -17.69 11.68 -3.02
C LEU A 30 -18.53 10.39 -3.12
N SER A 31 -17.97 9.28 -2.69
CA SER A 31 -18.55 7.95 -2.78
C SER A 31 -18.34 7.17 -1.50
N THR A 32 -19.22 6.21 -1.23
CA THR A 32 -19.05 5.25 -0.13
C THR A 32 -17.99 4.20 -0.41
N PHE A 33 -17.57 4.06 -1.67
CA PHE A 33 -16.48 3.16 -2.04
C PHE A 33 -15.14 3.71 -1.51
N PRO A 34 -14.31 2.87 -0.87
CA PRO A 34 -13.09 3.34 -0.19
C PRO A 34 -11.91 3.55 -1.14
N TYR A 35 -12.04 4.53 -2.04
CA TYR A 35 -11.00 4.85 -3.04
C TYR A 35 -9.68 5.24 -2.40
N GLY A 36 -9.71 5.91 -1.24
CA GLY A 36 -8.49 6.33 -0.53
C GLY A 36 -7.63 5.15 -0.11
N THR A 37 -8.22 4.20 0.60
CA THR A 37 -7.53 2.96 1.04
C THR A 37 -7.09 2.14 -0.17
N PHE A 38 -7.94 2.02 -1.18
CA PHE A 38 -7.62 1.32 -2.41
C PHE A 38 -6.37 1.92 -3.07
N ALA A 39 -6.33 3.24 -3.22
CA ALA A 39 -5.20 3.95 -3.85
C ALA A 39 -3.88 3.72 -3.09
N VAL A 40 -3.86 3.91 -1.77
CA VAL A 40 -2.61 3.73 -1.00
C VAL A 40 -2.13 2.29 -1.03
N ASN A 41 -3.03 1.32 -1.00
CA ASN A 41 -2.64 -0.09 -1.07
C ASN A 41 -2.07 -0.47 -2.45
N ILE A 42 -2.67 0.01 -3.54
CA ILE A 42 -2.16 -0.24 -4.90
C ILE A 42 -0.81 0.45 -5.13
N ILE A 43 -0.67 1.71 -4.72
CA ILE A 43 0.60 2.44 -4.78
C ILE A 43 1.67 1.71 -3.96
N GLY A 44 1.32 1.28 -2.75
CA GLY A 44 2.23 0.52 -1.89
C GLY A 44 2.65 -0.81 -2.50
N CYS A 45 1.74 -1.54 -3.14
CA CYS A 45 2.03 -2.78 -3.85
C CYS A 45 3.02 -2.56 -5.01
N PHE A 46 2.84 -1.50 -5.78
CA PHE A 46 3.79 -1.14 -6.83
C PHE A 46 5.18 -0.83 -6.25
N LEU A 47 5.23 0.04 -5.23
CA LEU A 47 6.49 0.45 -4.62
C LEU A 47 7.23 -0.70 -3.92
N ILE A 48 6.50 -1.62 -3.28
CA ILE A 48 7.15 -2.78 -2.65
C ILE A 48 7.84 -3.65 -3.70
N GLY A 49 7.22 -3.84 -4.86
CA GLY A 49 7.82 -4.55 -5.99
C GLY A 49 9.12 -3.90 -6.46
N VAL A 50 9.12 -2.58 -6.60
CA VAL A 50 10.32 -1.81 -6.98
C VAL A 50 11.43 -1.96 -5.93
N ILE A 51 11.11 -1.76 -4.65
CA ILE A 51 12.09 -1.78 -3.55
C ILE A 51 12.76 -3.16 -3.45
N TYR A 52 11.99 -4.24 -3.46
CA TYR A 52 12.55 -5.59 -3.35
C TYR A 52 13.38 -5.95 -4.57
N ALA A 53 12.94 -5.58 -5.77
CA ALA A 53 13.70 -5.85 -6.99
C ALA A 53 15.03 -5.09 -7.02
N LEU A 54 15.06 -3.83 -6.56
CA LEU A 54 16.30 -3.06 -6.42
C LEU A 54 17.22 -3.65 -5.35
N SER A 55 16.66 -4.14 -4.25
CA SER A 55 17.42 -4.79 -3.19
C SER A 55 18.06 -6.11 -3.68
N ASP A 56 17.30 -6.94 -4.39
CA ASP A 56 17.78 -8.22 -4.91
C ASP A 56 18.92 -8.04 -5.94
N ARG A 57 18.92 -6.90 -6.61
CA ARG A 57 19.98 -6.53 -7.57
C ARG A 57 21.17 -5.83 -6.91
N GLY A 58 21.15 -5.64 -5.60
CA GLY A 58 22.23 -5.00 -4.86
C GLY A 58 22.27 -3.47 -4.96
N ASN A 59 21.24 -2.84 -5.53
CA ASN A 59 21.17 -1.38 -5.67
C ASN A 59 20.86 -0.67 -4.36
N ILE A 60 20.19 -1.35 -3.43
CA ILE A 60 19.94 -0.84 -2.08
C ILE A 60 20.33 -1.90 -1.04
N ASN A 61 20.91 -1.44 0.05
CA ASN A 61 21.34 -2.35 1.12
C ASN A 61 20.17 -2.73 2.03
N MET A 62 20.43 -3.68 2.95
CA MET A 62 19.44 -4.21 3.89
C MET A 62 18.82 -3.12 4.77
N GLU A 63 19.60 -2.16 5.23
CA GLU A 63 19.10 -1.09 6.11
C GLU A 63 18.07 -0.21 5.37
N TRP A 64 18.38 0.19 4.16
CA TRP A 64 17.47 0.97 3.31
C TRP A 64 16.23 0.17 2.93
N ARG A 65 16.39 -1.11 2.62
CA ARG A 65 15.24 -1.97 2.36
C ARG A 65 14.31 -2.03 3.56
N LEU A 66 14.83 -2.23 4.76
CA LEU A 66 14.02 -2.26 5.99
C LEU A 66 13.36 -0.91 6.28
N PHE A 67 14.07 0.19 6.08
CA PHE A 67 13.50 1.53 6.23
C PHE A 67 12.33 1.75 5.27
N LEU A 68 12.52 1.47 3.98
CA LEU A 68 11.53 1.72 2.95
C LEU A 68 10.38 0.71 2.98
N ALA A 69 10.69 -0.59 2.95
CA ALA A 69 9.66 -1.62 2.82
C ALA A 69 8.93 -1.86 4.15
N THR A 70 9.67 -2.13 5.22
CA THR A 70 9.05 -2.44 6.53
C THR A 70 8.60 -1.16 7.23
N GLY A 71 9.39 -0.09 7.17
CA GLY A 71 9.05 1.20 7.76
C GLY A 71 8.01 1.94 6.92
N VAL A 72 8.46 2.63 5.88
CA VAL A 72 7.60 3.56 5.11
C VAL A 72 6.38 2.85 4.52
N LEU A 73 6.57 1.79 3.75
CA LEU A 73 5.44 1.09 3.13
C LEU A 73 4.60 0.30 4.12
N GLY A 74 5.21 -0.21 5.19
CA GLY A 74 4.49 -0.85 6.29
C GLY A 74 3.52 0.10 6.99
N GLY A 75 3.90 1.36 7.17
CA GLY A 75 3.00 2.41 7.68
C GLY A 75 2.03 2.95 6.63
N PHE A 76 2.43 2.95 5.37
CA PHE A 76 1.66 3.51 4.26
C PHE A 76 0.48 2.63 3.83
N THR A 77 0.67 1.32 3.74
CA THR A 77 -0.39 0.36 3.37
C THR A 77 -1.19 -0.10 4.58
N THR A 78 -2.41 -0.60 4.35
CA THR A 78 -3.25 -1.03 5.47
C THR A 78 -4.21 -2.15 5.08
N PHE A 79 -3.98 -3.33 5.64
CA PHE A 79 -4.91 -4.45 5.52
C PHE A 79 -6.10 -4.30 6.47
N SER A 80 -5.90 -3.74 7.67
CA SER A 80 -6.95 -3.59 8.67
C SER A 80 -8.06 -2.63 8.21
N SER A 81 -7.71 -1.51 7.58
CA SER A 81 -8.69 -0.60 6.99
C SER A 81 -9.46 -1.28 5.86
N PHE A 82 -8.76 -1.96 4.96
CA PHE A 82 -9.35 -2.75 3.88
C PHE A 82 -10.34 -3.79 4.41
N SER A 83 -9.97 -4.53 5.45
CA SER A 83 -10.82 -5.54 6.07
C SER A 83 -12.08 -4.92 6.68
N ASN A 84 -11.91 -3.87 7.47
CA ASN A 84 -13.02 -3.18 8.12
C ASN A 84 -14.00 -2.57 7.11
N GLU A 85 -13.49 -1.93 6.08
CA GLU A 85 -14.31 -1.32 5.02
C GLU A 85 -15.08 -2.37 4.22
N SER A 86 -14.45 -3.50 3.91
CA SER A 86 -15.10 -4.62 3.21
C SER A 86 -16.28 -5.17 4.02
N ILE A 87 -16.08 -5.43 5.30
CA ILE A 87 -17.13 -5.92 6.19
C ILE A 87 -18.22 -4.86 6.38
N SER A 88 -17.86 -3.58 6.48
CA SER A 88 -18.84 -2.49 6.60
C SER A 88 -19.76 -2.42 5.38
N MET A 89 -19.21 -2.51 4.17
CA MET A 89 -20.02 -2.56 2.96
C MET A 89 -20.96 -3.77 2.94
N MET A 90 -20.50 -4.93 3.39
CA MET A 90 -21.36 -6.14 3.49
C MET A 90 -22.49 -5.94 4.50
N ARG A 91 -22.21 -5.34 5.67
CA ARG A 91 -23.25 -5.03 6.66
C ARG A 91 -24.29 -4.02 6.15
N ASP A 92 -23.87 -3.10 5.29
CA ASP A 92 -24.77 -2.11 4.68
C ASP A 92 -25.54 -2.66 3.47
N GLY A 93 -25.40 -3.96 3.18
CA GLY A 93 -26.06 -4.60 2.05
C GLY A 93 -25.41 -4.34 0.69
N GLN A 94 -24.23 -3.71 0.67
CA GLN A 94 -23.49 -3.39 -0.56
C GLN A 94 -22.56 -4.55 -0.95
N TYR A 95 -23.13 -5.72 -1.21
CA TYR A 95 -22.35 -6.94 -1.47
C TYR A 95 -21.50 -6.86 -2.74
N TRP A 96 -22.03 -6.28 -3.80
CA TRP A 96 -21.29 -6.13 -5.07
C TRP A 96 -20.13 -5.16 -4.94
N HIS A 97 -20.30 -4.07 -4.20
CA HIS A 97 -19.22 -3.13 -3.92
C HIS A 97 -18.13 -3.79 -3.07
N ALA A 98 -18.51 -4.57 -2.04
CA ALA A 98 -17.57 -5.32 -1.22
C ALA A 98 -16.80 -6.35 -2.06
N PHE A 99 -17.49 -7.12 -2.88
CA PHE A 99 -16.87 -8.12 -3.75
C PHE A 99 -15.90 -7.45 -4.74
N ALA A 100 -16.34 -6.37 -5.41
CA ALA A 100 -15.50 -5.63 -6.34
C ALA A 100 -14.24 -5.05 -5.64
N TYR A 101 -14.42 -4.48 -4.46
CA TYR A 101 -13.31 -3.92 -3.68
C TYR A 101 -12.27 -4.99 -3.33
N VAL A 102 -12.70 -6.14 -2.81
CA VAL A 102 -11.82 -7.25 -2.48
C VAL A 102 -11.13 -7.79 -3.73
N ALA A 103 -11.89 -8.07 -4.79
CA ALA A 103 -11.36 -8.64 -6.02
C ALA A 103 -10.36 -7.70 -6.71
N PHE A 104 -10.71 -6.43 -6.89
CA PHE A 104 -9.80 -5.45 -7.51
C PHE A 104 -8.59 -5.17 -6.64
N SER A 105 -8.73 -5.10 -5.32
CA SER A 105 -7.59 -4.92 -4.41
C SER A 105 -6.58 -6.05 -4.56
N VAL A 106 -7.02 -7.31 -4.60
CA VAL A 106 -6.14 -8.46 -4.74
C VAL A 106 -5.52 -8.51 -6.14
N ILE A 107 -6.34 -8.44 -7.19
CA ILE A 107 -5.87 -8.58 -8.58
C ILE A 107 -4.94 -7.43 -8.96
N LEU A 108 -5.37 -6.20 -8.74
CA LEU A 108 -4.56 -5.02 -9.10
C LEU A 108 -3.37 -4.84 -8.17
N GLY A 109 -3.48 -5.25 -6.90
CA GLY A 109 -2.35 -5.24 -5.98
C GLY A 109 -1.23 -6.17 -6.44
N LEU A 110 -1.57 -7.41 -6.78
CA LEU A 110 -0.61 -8.38 -7.31
C LEU A 110 -0.03 -7.92 -8.64
N ALA A 111 -0.86 -7.41 -9.55
CA ALA A 111 -0.41 -6.86 -10.82
C ALA A 111 0.53 -5.67 -10.63
N ALA A 112 0.21 -4.75 -9.71
CA ALA A 112 1.05 -3.59 -9.40
C ALA A 112 2.43 -4.01 -8.88
N THR A 113 2.48 -5.00 -7.99
CA THR A 113 3.74 -5.55 -7.49
C THR A 113 4.56 -6.16 -8.63
N PHE A 114 3.93 -6.95 -9.48
CA PHE A 114 4.59 -7.56 -10.65
C PHE A 114 5.13 -6.49 -11.61
N ILE A 115 4.37 -5.45 -11.88
CA ILE A 115 4.79 -4.33 -12.73
C ILE A 115 5.97 -3.60 -12.09
N GLY A 116 5.93 -3.34 -10.77
CA GLY A 116 7.04 -2.71 -10.05
C GLY A 116 8.34 -3.50 -10.19
N ILE A 117 8.27 -4.82 -10.03
CA ILE A 117 9.42 -5.71 -10.24
C ILE A 117 9.91 -5.64 -11.68
N SER A 118 8.99 -5.72 -12.63
CA SER A 118 9.33 -5.77 -14.06
C SER A 118 9.97 -4.48 -14.57
N LEU A 119 9.50 -3.33 -14.10
CA LEU A 119 10.06 -2.03 -14.47
C LEU A 119 11.52 -1.87 -14.06
N THR A 120 11.92 -2.45 -12.94
CA THR A 120 13.32 -2.38 -12.51
C THR A 120 14.26 -3.16 -13.41
N LYS A 121 13.76 -4.12 -14.19
CA LYS A 121 14.57 -4.89 -15.14
C LYS A 121 14.96 -4.08 -16.37
N ILE A 122 14.25 -2.99 -16.62
CA ILE A 122 14.46 -2.13 -17.80
C ILE A 122 15.45 -1.01 -17.46
N ILE A 123 15.61 -0.68 -16.20
CA ILE A 123 16.53 0.33 -15.68
C ILE A 123 17.85 -0.35 -15.29
#